data_fcb367fddd93f6ce6007afdb40a97dcd
#
_entry.id   fcb367fddd93f6ce6007afdb40a97dcd
#
_cell.length_a   1.000
_cell.length_b   1.000
_cell.length_c   1.000
_cell.angle_alpha   90.00
_cell.angle_beta   90.00
_cell.angle_gamma   90.00
#
_symmetry.space_group_name_H-M   'P 1'
#
loop_
_entity.id
_entity.type
_entity.pdbx_description
1 polymer ?
#
loop_
_entity_poly.entity_id
_entity_poly.type
_entity_poly.pdbx_seq_one_letter_code
_entity_poly.pdbx_strand_id
1 'polypeptide(L)'
;MRLDIRSGHRRPKERHSPRHSVREPSRRLALPGLQATEVHVLPDRIGRGVKNSYICLFSKWPMIYIERIYLEDGPEREGQYWNEIPVIKAVTERGSFEFHKPVTFIVGENGMGKSTLLEAIAVCWGFNPEGGTKNMRFSTKESHSHLCDHMRLARGPHYARDGFFLRAESTYNVATEIDRLRTAGGNGAAFMEQYGGVSLHDQSHGESFMSIMQNRFRGQGLYILDEPEAALSPSRQMAMLSLIKRLVDQDSQFIISTHSPILMAYPDADIIELDETGFRSTPYKDTFHYRLTSYFLNNPEKMLAELM
;
A
#
# COMPACT_ATOMS: atom_id res chain seq x y z
N MET A 1 18.48 41.94 -49.68
CA MET A 1 18.26 43.37 -49.63
C MET A 1 18.59 43.85 -48.24
N ARG A 2 19.74 44.50 -48.09
CA ARG A 2 20.27 45.12 -46.83
C ARG A 2 19.46 46.35 -46.49
N LEU A 3 19.32 46.63 -45.21
CA LEU A 3 19.43 48.00 -44.66
C LEU A 3 19.65 47.95 -43.16
N ASP A 4 20.90 48.30 -42.79
CA ASP A 4 21.34 48.81 -41.52
C ASP A 4 20.79 50.24 -41.29
N ILE A 5 20.57 50.63 -40.04
CA ILE A 5 20.83 51.98 -39.52
C ILE A 5 20.91 51.98 -38.00
N ARG A 6 22.07 52.25 -37.52
CA ARG A 6 22.73 52.83 -36.38
C ARG A 6 21.95 53.83 -35.52
N SER A 7 22.16 53.74 -34.26
CA SER A 7 22.91 54.59 -33.30
C SER A 7 22.08 55.52 -32.43
N GLY A 8 22.48 55.62 -31.15
CA GLY A 8 22.10 56.70 -30.25
C GLY A 8 22.38 56.43 -28.76
N HIS A 9 23.60 56.74 -28.35
CA HIS A 9 24.03 56.81 -26.95
C HIS A 9 23.17 57.74 -26.10
N ARG A 10 22.98 57.39 -24.80
CA ARG A 10 23.26 58.21 -23.61
C ARG A 10 23.04 57.45 -22.31
N ARG A 11 24.13 57.25 -21.56
CA ARG A 11 24.08 57.11 -20.10
C ARG A 11 24.00 58.52 -19.48
N PRO A 12 23.40 58.66 -18.26
CA PRO A 12 24.26 58.86 -17.11
C PRO A 12 23.73 58.36 -15.74
N LYS A 13 24.73 58.16 -14.91
CA LYS A 13 24.84 58.39 -13.45
C LYS A 13 24.29 57.40 -12.43
N GLU A 14 25.27 56.79 -11.85
CA GLU A 14 25.34 56.12 -10.54
C GLU A 14 24.74 56.97 -9.41
N ARG A 15 24.01 56.28 -8.51
CA ARG A 15 23.94 56.63 -7.10
C ARG A 15 24.18 55.38 -6.26
N HIS A 16 25.26 55.40 -5.54
CA HIS A 16 25.61 54.46 -4.48
C HIS A 16 24.57 54.47 -3.36
N SER A 17 24.23 53.29 -2.85
CA SER A 17 23.80 53.10 -1.48
C SER A 17 24.12 51.69 -1.02
N PRO A 18 24.45 51.46 0.25
CA PRO A 18 25.40 50.43 0.64
C PRO A 18 24.78 49.06 0.86
N ARG A 19 25.60 48.07 0.50
CA ARG A 19 25.35 46.63 0.77
C ARG A 19 25.49 46.38 2.27
N HIS A 20 24.44 45.88 2.89
CA HIS A 20 24.56 45.03 4.07
C HIS A 20 24.14 43.60 3.68
N SER A 21 25.15 42.82 3.39
CA SER A 21 25.02 41.37 3.31
C SER A 21 25.11 40.79 4.72
N VAL A 22 24.01 40.40 5.31
CA VAL A 22 24.04 39.52 6.46
C VAL A 22 23.85 38.10 5.92
N ARG A 23 24.93 37.37 5.80
CA ARG A 23 24.92 35.91 5.66
C ARG A 23 24.68 35.33 7.05
N GLU A 24 23.49 34.82 7.33
CA GLU A 24 23.31 33.91 8.45
C GLU A 24 23.78 32.50 8.07
N PRO A 25 24.54 31.84 8.96
CA PRO A 25 24.96 30.47 8.72
C PRO A 25 23.83 29.52 9.05
N SER A 26 23.40 28.73 8.07
CA SER A 26 22.53 27.57 8.27
C SER A 26 23.23 26.54 9.18
N ARG A 27 22.86 26.49 10.45
CA ARG A 27 23.27 25.41 11.36
C ARG A 27 22.49 24.15 10.99
N ARG A 28 23.16 23.23 10.32
CA ARG A 28 22.70 21.84 10.18
C ARG A 28 22.89 21.14 11.53
N LEU A 29 21.82 20.84 12.21
CA LEU A 29 21.81 19.86 13.29
C LEU A 29 21.60 18.47 12.66
N ALA A 30 22.70 17.76 12.47
CA ALA A 30 22.67 16.36 12.06
C ALA A 30 22.53 15.50 13.33
N LEU A 31 21.36 14.87 13.48
CA LEU A 31 21.20 13.75 14.42
C LEU A 31 21.49 12.45 13.65
N PRO A 32 22.24 11.51 14.23
CA PRO A 32 22.53 10.25 13.53
C PRO A 32 21.26 9.43 13.35
N GLY A 33 20.94 9.09 12.08
CA GLY A 33 19.80 8.25 11.73
C GLY A 33 18.59 8.92 11.10
N LEU A 34 18.64 10.25 10.86
CA LEU A 34 17.53 10.98 10.24
C LEU A 34 17.95 11.52 8.86
N GLN A 35 17.27 11.09 7.81
CA GLN A 35 17.34 11.76 6.52
C GLN A 35 16.74 13.16 6.68
N ALA A 36 17.52 14.19 6.29
CA ALA A 36 17.18 15.59 6.47
C ALA A 36 15.96 15.96 5.61
N THR A 37 14.82 16.17 6.25
CA THR A 37 13.70 16.89 5.68
C THR A 37 13.95 18.38 5.89
N GLU A 38 13.77 19.19 4.85
CA GLU A 38 13.96 20.65 4.91
C GLU A 38 12.98 21.28 5.91
N VAL A 39 13.52 21.98 6.89
CA VAL A 39 12.74 22.75 7.84
C VAL A 39 12.49 24.14 7.23
N HIS A 40 11.28 24.39 6.74
CA HIS A 40 10.86 25.73 6.35
C HIS A 40 10.44 26.51 7.59
N VAL A 41 11.24 27.51 7.95
CA VAL A 41 10.89 28.49 8.99
C VAL A 41 10.14 29.64 8.31
N LEU A 42 8.86 29.81 8.60
CA LEU A 42 8.10 30.99 8.21
C LEU A 42 8.32 32.10 9.28
N PRO A 43 8.71 33.33 8.89
CA PRO A 43 8.84 34.42 9.83
C PRO A 43 7.44 34.97 10.20
N ASP A 44 7.15 34.98 11.49
CA ASP A 44 5.94 35.59 12.04
C ASP A 44 6.10 37.11 12.08
N ARG A 45 5.26 37.86 11.34
CA ARG A 45 5.22 39.31 11.34
C ARG A 45 4.17 39.82 12.31
N ILE A 46 4.47 39.79 13.61
CA ILE A 46 3.77 40.66 14.58
C ILE A 46 4.77 41.06 15.68
N GLY A 47 4.88 42.35 15.84
CA GLY A 47 5.90 43.00 16.67
C GLY A 47 5.84 42.70 18.17
N ARG A 48 7.05 42.79 18.77
CA ARG A 48 7.43 42.71 20.17
C ARG A 48 7.61 41.29 20.72
N GLY A 49 8.88 40.90 20.78
CA GLY A 49 9.37 39.75 21.55
C GLY A 49 9.45 38.47 20.71
N VAL A 50 10.66 38.23 20.20
CA VAL A 50 11.01 36.98 19.52
C VAL A 50 10.92 35.82 20.53
N LYS A 51 9.78 35.21 20.68
CA LYS A 51 9.69 33.83 21.17
C LYS A 51 9.89 32.96 19.96
N ASN A 52 11.04 32.29 19.84
CA ASN A 52 11.29 31.24 18.89
C ASN A 52 10.31 30.08 19.14
N SER A 53 9.11 30.17 18.59
CA SER A 53 8.20 29.03 18.52
C SER A 53 8.63 28.16 17.35
N TYR A 54 9.45 27.16 17.61
CA TYR A 54 9.71 26.10 16.65
C TYR A 54 8.44 25.31 16.48
N ILE A 55 7.65 25.61 15.46
CA ILE A 55 6.59 24.71 14.98
C ILE A 55 7.32 23.60 14.21
N CYS A 56 7.65 22.51 14.90
CA CYS A 56 7.94 21.25 14.25
C CYS A 56 6.67 20.82 13.54
N LEU A 57 6.54 21.10 12.25
CA LEU A 57 5.66 20.36 11.39
C LEU A 57 6.25 18.94 11.32
N PHE A 58 5.89 18.11 12.29
CA PHE A 58 6.08 16.68 12.14
C PHE A 58 5.27 16.30 10.90
N SER A 59 5.92 16.04 9.79
CA SER A 59 5.33 15.20 8.75
C SER A 59 4.88 13.94 9.49
N LYS A 60 3.58 13.71 9.54
CA LYS A 60 3.02 12.53 10.21
C LYS A 60 3.74 11.32 9.63
N TRP A 61 4.52 10.62 10.45
CA TRP A 61 5.18 9.40 10.01
C TRP A 61 4.11 8.48 9.43
N PRO A 62 4.35 7.88 8.27
CA PRO A 62 3.37 6.95 7.72
C PRO A 62 3.09 5.85 8.73
N MET A 63 1.81 5.58 8.98
CA MET A 63 1.45 4.53 9.93
C MET A 63 1.70 3.18 9.29
N ILE A 64 2.71 2.48 9.79
CA ILE A 64 3.11 1.14 9.35
C ILE A 64 3.02 0.21 10.55
N TYR A 65 2.22 -0.84 10.42
CA TYR A 65 2.03 -1.87 11.46
C TYR A 65 2.93 -3.08 11.27
N ILE A 66 3.24 -3.42 10.02
CA ILE A 66 4.25 -4.38 9.63
C ILE A 66 5.33 -3.62 8.87
N GLU A 67 6.53 -3.53 9.45
CA GLU A 67 7.68 -2.86 8.82
C GLU A 67 8.46 -3.82 7.94
N ARG A 68 8.53 -5.11 8.34
CA ARG A 68 9.35 -6.09 7.65
C ARG A 68 8.89 -7.50 7.97
N ILE A 69 9.08 -8.39 7.02
CA ILE A 69 8.99 -9.83 7.21
C ILE A 69 10.35 -10.47 6.95
N TYR A 70 10.63 -11.55 7.65
CA TYR A 70 11.80 -12.41 7.43
C TYR A 70 11.45 -13.85 7.74
N LEU A 71 12.25 -14.75 7.21
CA LEU A 71 12.07 -16.19 7.41
C LEU A 71 13.16 -16.71 8.32
N GLU A 72 12.78 -17.50 9.33
CA GLU A 72 13.72 -18.19 10.19
C GLU A 72 14.23 -19.44 9.49
N ASP A 73 15.53 -19.65 9.57
CA ASP A 73 16.13 -20.89 9.11
C ASP A 73 15.89 -22.03 10.13
N GLY A 74 15.69 -23.23 9.60
CA GLY A 74 15.52 -24.42 10.46
C GLY A 74 15.40 -25.69 9.62
N PRO A 75 15.72 -26.86 10.21
CA PRO A 75 15.68 -28.14 9.51
C PRO A 75 14.29 -28.51 9.00
N GLU A 76 13.23 -27.97 9.62
CA GLU A 76 11.83 -28.22 9.23
C GLU A 76 11.45 -27.53 7.91
N ARG A 77 12.30 -26.64 7.39
CA ARG A 77 12.13 -26.03 6.05
C ARG A 77 12.57 -26.94 4.91
N GLU A 78 13.46 -27.89 5.18
CA GLU A 78 13.98 -28.76 4.14
C GLU A 78 12.86 -29.58 3.48
N GLY A 79 12.82 -29.59 2.13
CA GLY A 79 11.80 -30.32 1.37
C GLY A 79 10.42 -29.67 1.31
N GLN A 80 10.22 -28.52 1.92
CA GLN A 80 8.95 -27.80 1.82
C GLN A 80 8.77 -27.17 0.44
N TYR A 81 7.62 -27.40 -0.20
CA TYR A 81 7.31 -26.91 -1.54
C TYR A 81 7.41 -25.38 -1.68
N TRP A 82 7.09 -24.65 -0.62
CA TRP A 82 7.10 -23.20 -0.64
C TRP A 82 8.52 -22.60 -0.70
N ASN A 83 9.58 -23.34 -0.41
CA ASN A 83 10.95 -22.90 -0.61
C ASN A 83 11.29 -22.64 -2.09
N GLU A 84 10.60 -23.33 -2.99
CA GLU A 84 10.80 -23.17 -4.45
C GLU A 84 10.00 -22.00 -5.03
N ILE A 85 9.10 -21.41 -4.24
CA ILE A 85 8.31 -20.26 -4.68
C ILE A 85 9.24 -19.04 -4.82
N PRO A 86 9.26 -18.36 -6.00
CA PRO A 86 10.22 -17.31 -6.31
C PRO A 86 10.32 -16.21 -5.25
N VAL A 87 9.18 -15.67 -4.77
CA VAL A 87 9.21 -14.63 -3.74
C VAL A 87 9.77 -15.13 -2.40
N ILE A 88 9.47 -16.36 -2.02
CA ILE A 88 9.95 -16.93 -0.74
C ILE A 88 11.46 -17.16 -0.80
N LYS A 89 11.96 -17.69 -1.91
CA LYS A 89 13.38 -17.83 -2.18
C LYS A 89 14.10 -16.50 -2.10
N ALA A 90 13.55 -15.47 -2.76
CA ALA A 90 14.13 -14.14 -2.74
C ALA A 90 14.11 -13.49 -1.36
N VAL A 91 13.06 -13.71 -0.54
CA VAL A 91 13.03 -13.24 0.86
C VAL A 91 14.12 -13.95 1.69
N THR A 92 14.32 -15.24 1.48
CA THR A 92 15.37 -16.00 2.17
C THR A 92 16.77 -15.50 1.78
N GLU A 93 17.03 -15.30 0.50
CA GLU A 93 18.33 -14.83 -0.03
C GLU A 93 18.67 -13.41 0.41
N ARG A 94 17.68 -12.52 0.47
CA ARG A 94 17.85 -11.12 0.89
C ARG A 94 17.77 -10.91 2.40
N GLY A 95 17.30 -11.91 3.12
CA GLY A 95 17.12 -11.89 4.57
C GLY A 95 15.84 -11.19 5.03
N SER A 96 15.21 -10.34 4.22
CA SER A 96 13.95 -9.69 4.57
C SER A 96 13.20 -9.11 3.36
N PHE A 97 11.91 -8.83 3.58
CA PHE A 97 11.07 -8.02 2.72
C PHE A 97 10.50 -6.86 3.54
N GLU A 98 10.69 -5.62 3.10
CA GLU A 98 10.37 -4.41 3.86
C GLU A 98 9.20 -3.64 3.30
N PHE A 99 8.41 -3.02 4.20
CA PHE A 99 7.27 -2.17 3.87
C PHE A 99 7.61 -0.73 4.28
N HIS A 100 7.72 0.18 3.32
CA HIS A 100 8.13 1.56 3.57
C HIS A 100 6.99 2.57 3.53
N LYS A 101 5.83 2.16 2.99
CA LYS A 101 4.66 3.03 2.78
C LYS A 101 3.38 2.40 3.33
N PRO A 102 2.38 3.23 3.64
CA PRO A 102 1.08 2.74 4.10
C PRO A 102 0.35 1.86 3.10
N VAL A 103 0.65 2.00 1.81
CA VAL A 103 0.09 1.15 0.75
C VAL A 103 1.23 0.50 -0.01
N THR A 104 1.24 -0.83 -0.01
CA THR A 104 2.18 -1.63 -0.79
C THR A 104 1.39 -2.57 -1.71
N PHE A 105 1.68 -2.47 -3.01
CA PHE A 105 1.20 -3.43 -3.99
C PHE A 105 2.28 -4.48 -4.26
N ILE A 106 1.88 -5.75 -4.25
CA ILE A 106 2.69 -6.89 -4.63
C ILE A 106 2.17 -7.38 -5.97
N VAL A 107 2.97 -7.21 -7.02
CA VAL A 107 2.57 -7.48 -8.39
C VAL A 107 3.51 -8.49 -9.04
N GLY A 108 3.08 -9.14 -10.10
CA GLY A 108 3.87 -10.16 -10.82
C GLY A 108 2.97 -11.21 -11.45
N GLU A 109 3.53 -12.05 -12.29
CA GLU A 109 2.83 -13.14 -12.97
C GLU A 109 2.25 -14.17 -11.99
N ASN A 110 1.34 -15.02 -12.51
CA ASN A 110 0.83 -16.14 -11.76
C ASN A 110 1.96 -17.12 -11.40
N GLY A 111 1.87 -17.74 -10.23
CA GLY A 111 2.91 -18.67 -9.75
C GLY A 111 4.10 -18.00 -9.03
N MET A 112 4.24 -16.69 -9.03
CA MET A 112 5.31 -15.98 -8.30
C MET A 112 5.15 -16.03 -6.79
N GLY A 113 4.02 -16.51 -6.26
CA GLY A 113 3.78 -16.71 -4.83
C GLY A 113 3.15 -15.53 -4.11
N LYS A 114 2.53 -14.58 -4.82
CA LYS A 114 1.83 -13.42 -4.22
C LYS A 114 0.85 -13.83 -3.14
N SER A 115 -0.11 -14.68 -3.47
CA SER A 115 -1.18 -15.12 -2.55
C SER A 115 -0.61 -15.93 -1.38
N THR A 116 0.40 -16.79 -1.62
CA THR A 116 1.07 -17.55 -0.56
C THR A 116 1.78 -16.63 0.43
N LEU A 117 2.45 -15.59 -0.06
CA LEU A 117 3.10 -14.58 0.77
C LEU A 117 2.07 -13.80 1.60
N LEU A 118 0.99 -13.32 0.97
CA LEU A 118 -0.06 -12.57 1.66
C LEU A 118 -0.76 -13.42 2.71
N GLU A 119 -1.09 -14.67 2.38
CA GLU A 119 -1.68 -15.62 3.32
C GLU A 119 -0.77 -15.84 4.54
N ALA A 120 0.52 -16.11 4.32
CA ALA A 120 1.47 -16.28 5.40
C ALA A 120 1.57 -15.04 6.30
N ILE A 121 1.63 -13.83 5.72
CA ILE A 121 1.61 -12.57 6.48
C ILE A 121 0.31 -12.45 7.28
N ALA A 122 -0.83 -12.74 6.67
CA ALA A 122 -2.14 -12.66 7.30
C ALA A 122 -2.26 -13.61 8.50
N VAL A 123 -1.85 -14.87 8.33
CA VAL A 123 -1.86 -15.89 9.38
C VAL A 123 -0.88 -15.52 10.52
N CYS A 124 0.33 -15.09 10.20
CA CYS A 124 1.30 -14.60 11.19
C CYS A 124 0.79 -13.38 11.97
N TRP A 125 -0.03 -12.54 11.34
CA TRP A 125 -0.69 -11.41 12.02
C TRP A 125 -1.82 -11.88 12.94
N GLY A 126 -2.35 -13.09 12.71
CA GLY A 126 -3.44 -13.71 13.46
C GLY A 126 -4.80 -13.64 12.78
N PHE A 127 -4.87 -13.35 11.48
CA PHE A 127 -6.10 -13.48 10.69
C PHE A 127 -6.36 -14.94 10.33
N ASN A 128 -7.63 -15.23 9.99
CA ASN A 128 -7.99 -16.54 9.46
C ASN A 128 -7.39 -16.72 8.05
N PRO A 129 -6.80 -17.88 7.71
CA PRO A 129 -6.20 -18.13 6.38
C PRO A 129 -7.19 -18.02 5.22
N GLU A 130 -8.47 -18.29 5.45
CA GLU A 130 -9.53 -18.13 4.45
C GLU A 130 -10.09 -16.70 4.37
N GLY A 131 -9.61 -15.77 5.21
CA GLY A 131 -10.05 -14.38 5.26
C GLY A 131 -10.84 -14.03 6.53
N GLY A 132 -11.09 -12.75 6.70
CA GLY A 132 -11.81 -12.22 7.86
C GLY A 132 -10.93 -11.54 8.88
N THR A 133 -11.44 -11.42 10.10
CA THR A 133 -10.76 -10.80 11.24
C THR A 133 -10.07 -11.84 12.12
N LYS A 134 -9.28 -11.38 13.11
CA LYS A 134 -8.66 -12.24 14.13
C LYS A 134 -9.66 -13.07 14.95
N ASN A 135 -10.89 -12.63 15.03
CA ASN A 135 -11.93 -13.30 15.82
C ASN A 135 -12.72 -14.34 15.02
N MET A 136 -12.54 -14.39 13.72
CA MET A 136 -13.17 -15.39 12.86
C MET A 136 -12.34 -16.68 12.89
N ARG A 137 -12.95 -17.77 13.33
CA ARG A 137 -12.32 -19.10 13.41
C ARG A 137 -13.19 -20.08 12.65
N PHE A 138 -12.94 -20.18 11.37
CA PHE A 138 -13.57 -21.19 10.51
C PHE A 138 -12.50 -21.78 9.59
N SER A 139 -12.69 -22.99 9.15
CA SER A 139 -11.87 -23.66 8.16
C SER A 139 -12.77 -24.55 7.32
N THR A 140 -12.78 -24.34 6.02
CA THR A 140 -13.47 -25.22 5.08
C THR A 140 -12.53 -26.32 4.58
N LYS A 141 -11.21 -26.08 4.61
CA LYS A 141 -10.14 -27.05 4.29
C LYS A 141 -8.88 -26.71 5.06
N GLU A 142 -8.13 -27.74 5.48
CA GLU A 142 -6.75 -27.59 5.97
C GLU A 142 -5.81 -27.42 4.77
N SER A 143 -5.86 -26.25 4.12
CA SER A 143 -5.09 -25.99 2.89
C SER A 143 -4.11 -24.84 3.02
N HIS A 144 -3.94 -24.26 4.23
CA HIS A 144 -2.97 -23.19 4.43
C HIS A 144 -1.53 -23.74 4.49
N SER A 145 -0.61 -22.96 3.97
CA SER A 145 0.79 -23.34 3.98
C SER A 145 1.37 -23.15 5.38
N HIS A 146 2.25 -24.08 5.80
CA HIS A 146 3.01 -23.97 7.06
C HIS A 146 4.10 -22.88 7.01
N LEU A 147 4.12 -22.06 5.96
CA LEU A 147 5.09 -20.96 5.80
C LEU A 147 5.02 -19.95 6.96
N CYS A 148 3.83 -19.74 7.53
CA CYS A 148 3.66 -18.84 8.67
C CYS A 148 4.41 -19.31 9.92
N ASP A 149 4.66 -20.61 10.10
CA ASP A 149 5.39 -21.13 11.25
C ASP A 149 6.86 -20.71 11.23
N HIS A 150 7.39 -20.47 10.04
CA HIS A 150 8.76 -20.02 9.78
C HIS A 150 8.89 -18.54 9.50
N MET A 151 7.77 -17.79 9.41
CA MET A 151 7.77 -16.37 9.14
C MET A 151 7.72 -15.57 10.44
N ARG A 152 8.46 -14.47 10.49
CA ARG A 152 8.39 -13.49 11.58
C ARG A 152 8.07 -12.10 11.03
N LEU A 153 7.25 -11.36 11.77
CA LEU A 153 6.84 -10.01 11.46
C LEU A 153 7.55 -9.04 12.40
N ALA A 154 8.38 -8.15 11.85
CA ALA A 154 8.83 -6.97 12.56
C ALA A 154 7.68 -5.96 12.55
N ARG A 155 7.14 -5.68 13.73
CA ARG A 155 6.00 -4.77 13.90
C ARG A 155 6.49 -3.36 14.17
N GLY A 156 5.78 -2.38 13.62
CA GLY A 156 5.98 -0.97 13.93
C GLY A 156 5.59 -0.64 15.38
N PRO A 157 5.86 0.59 15.84
CA PRO A 157 5.66 1.00 17.23
C PRO A 157 4.18 1.14 17.62
N HIS A 158 3.26 1.05 16.68
CA HIS A 158 1.82 1.25 16.89
C HIS A 158 1.04 -0.06 16.78
N TYR A 159 -0.05 -0.15 17.55
CA TYR A 159 -0.96 -1.30 17.48
C TYR A 159 -2.12 -1.00 16.55
N ALA A 160 -2.36 -1.90 15.58
CA ALA A 160 -3.56 -1.86 14.77
C ALA A 160 -4.80 -2.18 15.64
N ARG A 161 -5.78 -1.29 15.63
CA ARG A 161 -7.05 -1.47 16.36
C ARG A 161 -8.07 -2.26 15.57
N ASP A 162 -7.93 -2.25 14.26
CA ASP A 162 -8.76 -2.98 13.32
C ASP A 162 -7.89 -3.77 12.35
N GLY A 163 -8.50 -4.64 11.58
CA GLY A 163 -7.82 -5.34 10.51
C GLY A 163 -8.69 -6.42 9.88
N PHE A 164 -8.35 -6.70 8.64
CA PHE A 164 -9.06 -7.69 7.85
C PHE A 164 -8.13 -8.29 6.77
N PHE A 165 -8.26 -9.59 6.57
CA PHE A 165 -7.72 -10.27 5.41
C PHE A 165 -8.88 -10.58 4.46
N LEU A 166 -8.81 -10.11 3.23
CA LEU A 166 -9.88 -10.29 2.24
C LEU A 166 -9.31 -10.84 0.93
N ARG A 167 -9.77 -12.02 0.56
CA ARG A 167 -9.42 -12.70 -0.69
C ARG A 167 -10.65 -12.74 -1.58
N ALA A 168 -10.50 -12.42 -2.87
CA ALA A 168 -11.60 -12.51 -3.80
C ALA A 168 -12.17 -13.93 -3.87
N GLU A 169 -11.30 -14.94 -3.90
CA GLU A 169 -11.68 -16.36 -3.96
C GLU A 169 -12.48 -16.86 -2.76
N SER A 170 -12.19 -16.37 -1.56
CA SER A 170 -12.81 -16.85 -0.31
C SER A 170 -13.86 -15.89 0.25
N THR A 171 -14.23 -14.85 -0.48
CA THR A 171 -15.28 -13.90 -0.04
C THR A 171 -16.60 -14.60 0.28
N TYR A 172 -16.95 -15.66 -0.47
CA TYR A 172 -18.15 -16.46 -0.21
C TYR A 172 -18.09 -17.18 1.15
N ASN A 173 -16.94 -17.73 1.53
CA ASN A 173 -16.75 -18.42 2.81
C ASN A 173 -16.84 -17.42 3.97
N VAL A 174 -16.23 -16.24 3.81
CA VAL A 174 -16.33 -15.13 4.76
C VAL A 174 -17.80 -14.70 4.92
N ALA A 175 -18.55 -14.57 3.83
CA ALA A 175 -19.98 -14.23 3.86
C ALA A 175 -20.80 -15.28 4.63
N THR A 176 -20.53 -16.56 4.39
CA THR A 176 -21.18 -17.67 5.09
C THR A 176 -20.90 -17.64 6.61
N GLU A 177 -19.66 -17.36 6.99
CA GLU A 177 -19.29 -17.25 8.40
C GLU A 177 -19.95 -16.03 9.07
N ILE A 178 -20.06 -14.91 8.37
CA ILE A 178 -20.77 -13.71 8.83
C ILE A 178 -22.25 -14.04 9.10
N ASP A 179 -22.91 -14.73 8.18
CA ASP A 179 -24.30 -15.14 8.36
C ASP A 179 -24.47 -16.16 9.50
N ARG A 180 -23.51 -17.08 9.67
CA ARG A 180 -23.50 -18.02 10.79
C ARG A 180 -23.38 -17.28 12.13
N LEU A 181 -22.46 -16.31 12.23
CA LEU A 181 -22.28 -15.50 13.43
C LEU A 181 -23.50 -14.63 13.75
N ARG A 182 -24.24 -14.18 12.73
CA ARG A 182 -25.51 -13.49 12.89
C ARG A 182 -26.53 -14.32 13.66
N THR A 183 -26.61 -15.61 13.35
CA THR A 183 -27.60 -16.51 13.94
C THR A 183 -27.18 -17.09 15.28
N ALA A 184 -25.88 -17.14 15.56
CA ALA A 184 -25.32 -17.76 16.76
C ALA A 184 -25.33 -16.85 18.02
N GLY A 185 -25.56 -15.55 17.88
CA GLY A 185 -25.46 -14.59 19.00
C GLY A 185 -26.70 -13.72 19.18
N GLY A 186 -27.05 -13.37 20.44
CA GLY A 186 -28.21 -12.54 20.77
C GLY A 186 -28.24 -11.12 20.19
N ASN A 187 -27.16 -10.64 19.54
CA ASN A 187 -27.03 -9.31 18.92
C ASN A 187 -26.78 -9.39 17.40
N GLY A 188 -27.35 -10.39 16.72
CA GLY A 188 -27.14 -10.63 15.30
C GLY A 188 -27.44 -9.43 14.38
N ALA A 189 -28.45 -8.61 14.72
CA ALA A 189 -28.77 -7.40 13.95
C ALA A 189 -27.64 -6.35 14.02
N ALA A 190 -27.14 -6.03 15.20
CA ALA A 190 -26.03 -5.09 15.38
C ALA A 190 -24.71 -5.60 14.75
N PHE A 191 -24.51 -6.91 14.71
CA PHE A 191 -23.39 -7.53 14.02
C PHE A 191 -23.49 -7.31 12.51
N MET A 192 -24.70 -7.52 11.93
CA MET A 192 -24.95 -7.31 10.50
C MET A 192 -24.82 -5.87 10.03
N GLU A 193 -25.16 -4.90 10.88
CA GLU A 193 -24.94 -3.48 10.57
C GLU A 193 -23.47 -3.16 10.27
N GLN A 194 -22.52 -3.91 10.86
CA GLN A 194 -21.10 -3.77 10.58
C GLN A 194 -20.72 -4.24 9.17
N TYR A 195 -21.60 -4.91 8.48
CA TYR A 195 -21.41 -5.40 7.11
C TYR A 195 -22.45 -4.83 6.14
N GLY A 196 -23.16 -3.76 6.53
CA GLY A 196 -24.14 -3.06 5.69
C GLY A 196 -25.60 -3.49 5.89
N GLY A 197 -25.90 -4.29 6.92
CA GLY A 197 -27.26 -4.63 7.34
C GLY A 197 -27.99 -5.67 6.47
N VAL A 198 -27.45 -6.01 5.31
CA VAL A 198 -28.01 -6.99 4.34
C VAL A 198 -27.07 -8.18 4.25
N SER A 199 -27.61 -9.40 4.08
CA SER A 199 -26.77 -10.58 3.86
C SER A 199 -25.86 -10.38 2.64
N LEU A 200 -24.60 -10.74 2.80
CA LEU A 200 -23.63 -10.64 1.70
C LEU A 200 -23.94 -11.65 0.58
N HIS A 201 -24.70 -12.72 0.87
CA HIS A 201 -25.17 -13.67 -0.13
C HIS A 201 -26.30 -13.13 -1.03
N ASP A 202 -27.02 -12.10 -0.56
CA ASP A 202 -28.07 -11.43 -1.34
C ASP A 202 -27.52 -10.34 -2.28
N GLN A 203 -26.21 -10.16 -2.28
CA GLN A 203 -25.49 -9.16 -3.07
C GLN A 203 -24.67 -9.83 -4.18
N SER A 204 -24.42 -9.11 -5.27
CA SER A 204 -23.44 -9.57 -6.26
C SER A 204 -22.05 -9.65 -5.63
N HIS A 205 -21.17 -10.47 -6.18
CA HIS A 205 -19.82 -10.70 -5.67
C HIS A 205 -19.05 -9.39 -5.43
N GLY A 206 -19.11 -8.46 -6.40
CA GLY A 206 -18.47 -7.15 -6.25
C GLY A 206 -19.17 -6.20 -5.26
N GLU A 207 -20.48 -6.38 -5.03
CA GLU A 207 -21.21 -5.61 -4.00
C GLU A 207 -20.85 -6.10 -2.61
N SER A 208 -20.82 -7.40 -2.39
CA SER A 208 -20.42 -8.03 -1.13
C SER A 208 -19.00 -7.61 -0.76
N PHE A 209 -18.07 -7.65 -1.72
CA PHE A 209 -16.69 -7.23 -1.51
C PHE A 209 -16.60 -5.76 -1.09
N MET A 210 -17.26 -4.87 -1.83
CA MET A 210 -17.28 -3.44 -1.50
C MET A 210 -18.02 -3.15 -0.20
N SER A 211 -19.08 -3.88 0.11
CA SER A 211 -19.85 -3.76 1.36
C SER A 211 -18.97 -4.07 2.57
N ILE A 212 -18.16 -5.14 2.52
CA ILE A 212 -17.19 -5.46 3.57
C ILE A 212 -16.22 -4.28 3.75
N MET A 213 -15.61 -3.79 2.67
CA MET A 213 -14.63 -2.69 2.76
C MET A 213 -15.26 -1.39 3.30
N GLN A 214 -16.46 -1.04 2.86
CA GLN A 214 -17.12 0.23 3.21
C GLN A 214 -17.62 0.25 4.65
N ASN A 215 -18.15 -0.87 5.14
CA ASN A 215 -18.86 -0.94 6.40
C ASN A 215 -18.01 -1.55 7.52
N ARG A 216 -17.08 -2.47 7.18
CA ARG A 216 -16.29 -3.19 8.18
C ARG A 216 -14.91 -2.58 8.43
N PHE A 217 -14.29 -1.92 7.44
CA PHE A 217 -12.99 -1.29 7.64
C PHE A 217 -13.15 0.08 8.32
N ARG A 218 -12.53 0.25 9.49
CA ARG A 218 -12.78 1.39 10.39
C ARG A 218 -11.62 2.37 10.55
N GLY A 219 -10.54 2.17 9.81
CA GLY A 219 -9.30 2.94 10.03
C GLY A 219 -8.46 2.38 11.18
N GLN A 220 -7.28 2.94 11.41
CA GLN A 220 -6.29 2.49 12.39
C GLN A 220 -6.04 0.98 12.31
N GLY A 221 -5.99 0.44 11.10
CA GLY A 221 -6.02 -1.00 10.83
C GLY A 221 -5.00 -1.46 9.82
N LEU A 222 -4.73 -2.78 9.88
CA LEU A 222 -3.99 -3.51 8.85
C LEU A 222 -4.98 -4.25 7.96
N TYR A 223 -4.94 -3.95 6.66
CA TYR A 223 -5.78 -4.59 5.65
C TYR A 223 -4.92 -5.29 4.61
N ILE A 224 -5.12 -6.59 4.48
CA ILE A 224 -4.45 -7.43 3.50
C ILE A 224 -5.49 -7.85 2.47
N LEU A 225 -5.24 -7.55 1.19
CA LEU A 225 -6.19 -7.81 0.11
C LEU A 225 -5.51 -8.64 -0.98
N ASP A 226 -6.12 -9.78 -1.31
CA ASP A 226 -5.60 -10.70 -2.31
C ASP A 226 -6.50 -10.67 -3.55
N GLU A 227 -5.96 -10.13 -4.66
CA GLU A 227 -6.56 -9.99 -5.98
C GLU A 227 -7.98 -9.40 -5.97
N PRO A 228 -8.18 -8.22 -5.34
CA PRO A 228 -9.52 -7.62 -5.23
C PRO A 228 -10.18 -7.32 -6.57
N GLU A 229 -9.40 -7.12 -7.64
CA GLU A 229 -9.92 -6.91 -9.00
C GLU A 229 -10.72 -8.09 -9.54
N ALA A 230 -10.47 -9.30 -9.09
CA ALA A 230 -11.22 -10.48 -9.53
C ALA A 230 -12.71 -10.39 -9.17
N ALA A 231 -13.04 -9.64 -8.10
CA ALA A 231 -14.43 -9.37 -7.70
C ALA A 231 -14.96 -8.02 -8.24
N LEU A 232 -14.10 -7.10 -8.74
CA LEU A 232 -14.45 -5.72 -8.96
C LEU A 232 -14.39 -5.28 -10.43
N SER A 233 -15.47 -4.68 -10.92
CA SER A 233 -15.46 -3.97 -12.19
C SER A 233 -14.48 -2.78 -12.15
N PRO A 234 -14.00 -2.28 -13.31
CA PRO A 234 -13.09 -1.11 -13.36
C PRO A 234 -13.60 0.10 -12.58
N SER A 235 -14.89 0.41 -12.64
CA SER A 235 -15.49 1.51 -11.88
C SER A 235 -15.46 1.28 -10.37
N ARG A 236 -15.67 0.05 -9.91
CA ARG A 236 -15.56 -0.32 -8.49
C ARG A 236 -14.10 -0.32 -8.00
N GLN A 237 -13.16 -0.68 -8.85
CA GLN A 237 -11.73 -0.54 -8.53
C GLN A 237 -11.35 0.94 -8.30
N MET A 238 -11.86 1.86 -9.12
CA MET A 238 -11.66 3.31 -8.88
C MET A 238 -12.31 3.78 -7.57
N ALA A 239 -13.51 3.31 -7.26
CA ALA A 239 -14.15 3.60 -5.97
C ALA A 239 -13.34 3.05 -4.79
N MET A 240 -12.75 1.87 -4.94
CA MET A 240 -11.84 1.27 -3.95
C MET A 240 -10.62 2.14 -3.67
N LEU A 241 -10.01 2.77 -4.68
CA LEU A 241 -8.88 3.70 -4.49
C LEU A 241 -9.26 4.87 -3.56
N SER A 242 -10.45 5.44 -3.73
CA SER A 242 -10.95 6.52 -2.87
C SER A 242 -11.17 6.05 -1.43
N LEU A 243 -11.62 4.80 -1.26
CA LEU A 243 -11.81 4.19 0.04
C LEU A 243 -10.48 3.91 0.74
N ILE A 244 -9.49 3.36 0.01
CA ILE A 244 -8.13 3.16 0.51
C ILE A 244 -7.56 4.50 0.99
N LYS A 245 -7.67 5.58 0.18
CA LYS A 245 -7.18 6.90 0.55
C LYS A 245 -7.79 7.39 1.87
N ARG A 246 -9.11 7.28 2.01
CA ARG A 246 -9.81 7.66 3.26
C ARG A 246 -9.29 6.88 4.47
N LEU A 247 -9.07 5.58 4.32
CA LEU A 247 -8.61 4.72 5.41
C LEU A 247 -7.12 4.95 5.73
N VAL A 248 -6.28 5.24 4.74
CA VAL A 248 -4.88 5.66 4.95
C VAL A 248 -4.81 6.97 5.73
N ASP A 249 -5.68 7.94 5.40
CA ASP A 249 -5.78 9.20 6.15
C ASP A 249 -6.25 8.98 7.61
N GLN A 250 -6.87 7.82 7.86
CA GLN A 250 -7.26 7.32 9.19
C GLN A 250 -6.25 6.30 9.76
N ASP A 251 -4.98 6.45 9.42
CA ASP A 251 -3.90 5.65 9.98
C ASP A 251 -3.99 4.15 9.68
N SER A 252 -4.29 3.77 8.45
CA SER A 252 -4.33 2.37 8.03
C SER A 252 -3.15 2.00 7.12
N GLN A 253 -2.75 0.73 7.21
CA GLN A 253 -1.79 0.12 6.29
C GLN A 253 -2.50 -0.90 5.41
N PHE A 254 -2.14 -0.90 4.11
CA PHE A 254 -2.63 -1.84 3.11
C PHE A 254 -1.48 -2.63 2.49
N ILE A 255 -1.64 -3.95 2.41
CA ILE A 255 -0.78 -4.85 1.63
C ILE A 255 -1.69 -5.55 0.63
N ILE A 256 -1.47 -5.34 -0.65
CA ILE A 256 -2.41 -5.73 -1.70
C ILE A 256 -1.68 -6.48 -2.82
N SER A 257 -2.07 -7.73 -3.09
CA SER A 257 -1.70 -8.37 -4.35
C SER A 257 -2.64 -7.94 -5.46
N THR A 258 -2.13 -7.66 -6.65
CA THR A 258 -2.98 -7.27 -7.77
C THR A 258 -2.28 -7.42 -9.12
N HIS A 259 -3.09 -7.65 -10.16
CA HIS A 259 -2.71 -7.55 -11.57
C HIS A 259 -3.28 -6.28 -12.23
N SER A 260 -4.08 -5.50 -11.50
CA SER A 260 -4.81 -4.36 -12.07
C SER A 260 -3.97 -3.09 -12.17
N PRO A 261 -3.71 -2.57 -13.38
CA PRO A 261 -3.10 -1.25 -13.54
C PRO A 261 -3.93 -0.11 -12.95
N ILE A 262 -5.25 -0.31 -12.77
CA ILE A 262 -6.12 0.71 -12.15
C ILE A 262 -5.78 0.83 -10.66
N LEU A 263 -5.65 -0.30 -9.95
CA LEU A 263 -5.33 -0.29 -8.52
C LEU A 263 -3.91 0.20 -8.27
N MET A 264 -2.94 -0.23 -9.08
CA MET A 264 -1.54 0.20 -8.99
C MET A 264 -1.35 1.72 -9.21
N ALA A 265 -2.35 2.41 -9.79
CA ALA A 265 -2.30 3.86 -10.00
C ALA A 265 -2.51 4.67 -8.70
N TYR A 266 -2.71 4.02 -7.54
CA TYR A 266 -2.82 4.71 -6.26
C TYR A 266 -1.55 5.56 -6.00
N PRO A 267 -1.72 6.88 -5.70
CA PRO A 267 -0.58 7.76 -5.50
C PRO A 267 0.20 7.37 -4.23
N ASP A 268 1.51 7.56 -4.30
CA ASP A 268 2.43 7.31 -3.18
C ASP A 268 2.46 5.86 -2.64
N ALA A 269 1.96 4.89 -3.39
CA ALA A 269 2.14 3.48 -3.06
C ALA A 269 3.61 3.04 -3.30
N ASP A 270 3.98 1.97 -2.62
CA ASP A 270 5.14 1.16 -3.00
C ASP A 270 4.66 -0.01 -3.86
N ILE A 271 5.25 -0.19 -5.04
CA ILE A 271 4.90 -1.28 -5.94
C ILE A 271 6.10 -2.22 -6.01
N ILE A 272 5.93 -3.40 -5.45
CA ILE A 272 6.95 -4.44 -5.45
C ILE A 272 6.62 -5.45 -6.54
N GLU A 273 7.40 -5.43 -7.58
CA GLU A 273 7.25 -6.34 -8.71
C GLU A 273 8.06 -7.62 -8.49
N LEU A 274 7.37 -8.75 -8.60
CA LEU A 274 7.93 -10.10 -8.47
C LEU A 274 8.21 -10.67 -9.86
N ASP A 275 9.38 -11.27 -10.01
CA ASP A 275 9.75 -12.07 -11.16
C ASP A 275 10.56 -13.31 -10.75
N GLU A 276 11.03 -14.10 -11.70
CA GLU A 276 11.81 -15.30 -11.42
C GLU A 276 13.15 -15.03 -10.70
N THR A 277 13.64 -13.77 -10.77
CA THR A 277 14.90 -13.35 -10.13
C THR A 277 14.71 -12.77 -8.76
N GLY A 278 13.45 -12.62 -8.31
CA GLY A 278 13.11 -12.11 -6.99
C GLY A 278 12.09 -10.99 -6.99
N PHE A 279 12.35 -9.91 -6.25
CA PHE A 279 11.45 -8.77 -6.15
C PHE A 279 12.20 -7.44 -6.18
N ARG A 280 11.56 -6.40 -6.71
CA ARG A 280 12.10 -5.05 -6.78
C ARG A 280 11.00 -4.01 -6.64
N SER A 281 11.33 -2.85 -6.08
CA SER A 281 10.44 -1.68 -6.16
C SER A 281 10.47 -1.12 -7.58
N THR A 282 9.29 -0.95 -8.18
CA THR A 282 9.12 -0.57 -9.57
C THR A 282 8.16 0.61 -9.67
N PRO A 283 8.52 1.70 -10.36
CA PRO A 283 7.59 2.81 -10.62
C PRO A 283 6.36 2.32 -11.39
N TYR A 284 5.19 2.89 -11.10
CA TYR A 284 3.91 2.48 -11.69
C TYR A 284 3.95 2.27 -13.20
N LYS A 285 4.50 3.25 -13.95
CA LYS A 285 4.54 3.21 -15.42
C LYS A 285 5.55 2.20 -15.98
N ASP A 286 6.46 1.72 -15.16
CA ASP A 286 7.50 0.78 -15.54
C ASP A 286 7.11 -0.67 -15.24
N THR A 287 5.99 -0.89 -14.50
CA THR A 287 5.47 -2.23 -14.22
C THR A 287 5.08 -2.94 -15.51
N PHE A 288 5.32 -4.24 -15.56
CA PHE A 288 4.96 -5.08 -16.71
C PHE A 288 3.48 -4.96 -17.07
N HIS A 289 2.60 -5.04 -16.06
CA HIS A 289 1.15 -4.97 -16.25
C HIS A 289 0.68 -3.64 -16.84
N TYR A 290 1.21 -2.51 -16.37
CA TYR A 290 0.89 -1.20 -16.94
C TYR A 290 1.36 -1.10 -18.38
N ARG A 291 2.61 -1.45 -18.66
CA ARG A 291 3.21 -1.35 -19.99
C ARG A 291 2.47 -2.20 -21.00
N LEU A 292 2.20 -3.47 -20.67
CA LEU A 292 1.48 -4.40 -21.54
C LEU A 292 0.06 -3.91 -21.82
N THR A 293 -0.70 -3.61 -20.77
CA THR A 293 -2.08 -3.17 -20.90
C THR A 293 -2.19 -1.84 -21.65
N SER A 294 -1.34 -0.87 -21.29
CA SER A 294 -1.32 0.44 -21.96
C SER A 294 -0.95 0.32 -23.44
N TYR A 295 0.03 -0.52 -23.77
CA TYR A 295 0.41 -0.76 -25.17
C TYR A 295 -0.74 -1.41 -25.95
N PHE A 296 -1.37 -2.44 -25.39
CA PHE A 296 -2.52 -3.10 -26.02
C PHE A 296 -3.68 -2.14 -26.27
N LEU A 297 -4.09 -1.37 -25.26
CA LEU A 297 -5.21 -0.43 -25.37
C LEU A 297 -4.96 0.68 -26.40
N ASN A 298 -3.72 1.10 -26.57
CA ASN A 298 -3.35 2.12 -27.54
C ASN A 298 -3.09 1.56 -28.95
N ASN A 299 -2.83 0.26 -29.09
CA ASN A 299 -2.48 -0.38 -30.37
C ASN A 299 -3.14 -1.77 -30.54
N PRO A 300 -4.47 -1.89 -30.35
CA PRO A 300 -5.12 -3.20 -30.31
C PRO A 300 -5.01 -3.95 -31.65
N GLU A 301 -5.20 -3.25 -32.78
CA GLU A 301 -5.15 -3.85 -34.10
C GLU A 301 -3.77 -4.44 -34.41
N LYS A 302 -2.70 -3.71 -34.07
CA LYS A 302 -1.33 -4.18 -34.27
C LYS A 302 -1.04 -5.43 -33.45
N MET A 303 -1.38 -5.44 -32.17
CA MET A 303 -1.14 -6.61 -31.32
C MET A 303 -1.96 -7.82 -31.74
N LEU A 304 -3.23 -7.61 -32.10
CA LEU A 304 -4.08 -8.70 -32.57
C LEU A 304 -3.54 -9.31 -33.87
N ALA A 305 -3.01 -8.50 -34.81
CA ALA A 305 -2.40 -9.00 -36.03
C ALA A 305 -1.11 -9.83 -35.80
N GLU A 306 -0.41 -9.57 -34.67
CA GLU A 306 0.76 -10.37 -34.28
C GLU A 306 0.39 -11.67 -33.54
N LEU A 307 -0.79 -11.74 -32.92
CA LEU A 307 -1.26 -12.87 -32.11
C LEU A 307 -2.12 -13.87 -32.91
N MET A 308 -2.77 -13.43 -34.00
CA MET A 308 -3.70 -14.21 -34.84
C MET A 308 -3.13 -14.46 -36.23
#